data_4f19f27a95c8b059265e2c40f3a0c181
#
_entry.id   4f19f27a95c8b059265e2c40f3a0c181
#
_cell.length_a   1.000
_cell.length_b   1.000
_cell.length_c   1.000
_cell.angle_alpha   90.00
_cell.angle_beta   90.00
_cell.angle_gamma   90.00
#
_symmetry.space_group_name_H-M   'P 1'
#
loop_
_entity.id
_entity.type
_entity.pdbx_description
1 polymer ?
#
loop_
_entity_poly.entity_id
_entity_poly.type
_entity_poly.pdbx_seq_one_letter_code
_entity_poly.pdbx_strand_id
1 'polypeptide(L)'
;MTRTTPRLPHETDGIFLTDGGTETWLMYKRGFELPEFSAFHLLNDPRSKAALREYYTAFANVAVKLGTAFIFDSLTYRASRDWGALLGYSTQSLAEMNHKCFELYRECAAKAGLAAENTVVSGCIGPKGDAYKTNQDLTAEIAKAYHAEQIDTFKAAGADIVTALTLNTTSEAIGIARASAEAGIPSVISFTIEKDRKLRSGETLKQAIELVDATTSNAPAYYMINCSHPVDFGPALASEPWANRIRGLRANASSLDHGTLCQLGHLEEGNSDELASQYVDIRAAHPKMNVFGGCCGTDYVHVEKIGRALLAAA
;
A
#
# COMPACT_ATOMS: atom_id res chain seq x y z
N MET A 1 -1.72 21.07 21.08
CA MET A 1 -2.51 21.35 19.87
C MET A 1 -3.18 20.04 19.47
N THR A 2 -4.50 20.02 19.34
CA THR A 2 -5.23 18.86 18.82
C THR A 2 -4.82 18.63 17.37
N ARG A 3 -4.38 17.42 17.03
CA ARG A 3 -4.05 17.05 15.66
C ARG A 3 -5.31 17.18 14.78
N THR A 4 -5.21 17.89 13.67
CA THR A 4 -6.26 17.90 12.65
C THR A 4 -6.35 16.50 12.05
N THR A 5 -7.51 15.86 12.15
CA THR A 5 -7.74 14.55 11.55
C THR A 5 -8.00 14.74 10.04
N PRO A 6 -7.23 14.10 9.16
CA PRO A 6 -7.49 14.19 7.72
C PRO A 6 -8.79 13.46 7.38
N ARG A 7 -9.43 13.86 6.27
CA ARG A 7 -10.48 13.05 5.67
C ARG A 7 -9.86 11.81 5.02
N LEU A 8 -10.52 10.67 5.14
CA LEU A 8 -10.07 9.44 4.52
C LEU A 8 -10.70 9.26 3.13
N PRO A 9 -10.10 8.46 2.23
CA PRO A 9 -10.56 8.31 0.85
C PRO A 9 -12.02 7.89 0.69
N HIS A 10 -12.56 7.09 1.61
CA HIS A 10 -13.95 6.64 1.55
C HIS A 10 -14.97 7.70 2.02
N GLU A 11 -14.50 8.81 2.59
CA GLU A 11 -15.33 9.91 3.11
C GLU A 11 -15.43 11.09 2.13
N THR A 12 -14.71 11.03 0.99
CA THR A 12 -14.63 12.13 0.01
C THR A 12 -14.41 11.60 -1.40
N ASP A 13 -14.69 12.40 -2.40
CA ASP A 13 -14.40 12.13 -3.81
C ASP A 13 -13.06 12.76 -4.28
N GLY A 14 -12.34 13.45 -3.38
CA GLY A 14 -11.02 14.04 -3.68
C GLY A 14 -9.98 12.98 -4.02
N ILE A 15 -9.00 13.34 -4.85
CA ILE A 15 -7.90 12.46 -5.24
C ILE A 15 -6.86 12.38 -4.10
N PHE A 16 -6.48 11.17 -3.78
CA PHE A 16 -5.37 10.84 -2.90
C PHE A 16 -4.27 10.19 -3.72
N LEU A 17 -3.06 10.71 -3.62
CA LEU A 17 -1.88 10.03 -4.13
C LEU A 17 -1.23 9.21 -3.00
N THR A 18 -0.53 8.17 -3.36
CA THR A 18 0.31 7.38 -2.44
C THR A 18 1.67 7.12 -3.07
N ASP A 19 2.59 6.53 -2.33
CA ASP A 19 3.95 6.28 -2.81
C ASP A 19 4.02 5.20 -3.91
N GLY A 20 5.24 4.84 -4.30
CA GLY A 20 5.57 3.84 -5.31
C GLY A 20 6.28 2.63 -4.70
N GLY A 21 7.16 2.02 -5.50
CA GLY A 21 7.97 0.86 -5.09
C GLY A 21 9.16 1.26 -4.23
N THR A 22 8.96 1.50 -2.95
CA THR A 22 10.00 1.93 -2.00
C THR A 22 11.21 1.01 -2.02
N GLU A 23 10.99 -0.29 -1.89
CA GLU A 23 12.06 -1.29 -1.85
C GLU A 23 12.83 -1.35 -3.16
N THR A 24 12.12 -1.39 -4.30
CA THR A 24 12.76 -1.45 -5.61
C THR A 24 13.55 -0.17 -5.91
N TRP A 25 13.06 1.00 -5.48
CA TRP A 25 13.79 2.25 -5.62
C TRP A 25 15.07 2.27 -4.77
N LEU A 26 15.00 1.83 -3.52
CA LEU A 26 16.14 1.75 -2.62
C LEU A 26 17.21 0.80 -3.14
N MET A 27 16.81 -0.39 -3.59
CA MET A 27 17.73 -1.41 -4.08
C MET A 27 18.39 -0.99 -5.41
N TYR A 28 17.60 -0.68 -6.41
CA TYR A 28 18.10 -0.52 -7.77
C TYR A 28 18.56 0.91 -8.09
N LYS A 29 17.90 1.94 -7.55
CA LYS A 29 18.30 3.33 -7.84
C LYS A 29 19.27 3.91 -6.82
N ARG A 30 19.31 3.37 -5.60
CA ARG A 30 20.16 3.89 -4.53
C ARG A 30 21.24 2.90 -4.07
N GLY A 31 21.18 1.64 -4.53
CA GLY A 31 22.17 0.60 -4.25
C GLY A 31 22.22 0.16 -2.78
N PHE A 32 21.09 0.21 -2.08
CA PHE A 32 20.98 -0.32 -0.73
C PHE A 32 20.63 -1.79 -0.75
N GLU A 33 21.26 -2.56 0.14
CA GLU A 33 20.81 -3.91 0.46
C GLU A 33 19.62 -3.81 1.42
N LEU A 34 18.58 -4.61 1.18
CA LEU A 34 17.40 -4.71 2.03
C LEU A 34 17.33 -6.12 2.63
N PRO A 35 17.88 -6.35 3.83
CA PRO A 35 17.73 -7.61 4.51
C PRO A 35 16.24 -7.96 4.66
N GLU A 36 15.87 -9.19 4.30
CA GLU A 36 14.48 -9.68 4.29
C GLU A 36 13.50 -8.76 3.53
N PHE A 37 13.99 -7.98 2.56
CA PHE A 37 13.18 -7.00 1.83
C PHE A 37 12.49 -5.97 2.76
N SER A 38 13.15 -5.58 3.84
CA SER A 38 12.57 -4.78 4.93
C SER A 38 13.09 -3.34 4.93
N ALA A 39 12.35 -2.44 4.28
CA ALA A 39 12.73 -1.02 4.16
C ALA A 39 12.80 -0.30 5.51
N PHE A 40 11.95 -0.64 6.50
CA PHE A 40 11.98 -0.04 7.84
C PHE A 40 13.33 -0.19 8.55
N HIS A 41 14.04 -1.30 8.29
CA HIS A 41 15.35 -1.58 8.89
C HIS A 41 16.40 -0.51 8.53
N LEU A 42 16.27 0.10 7.37
CA LEU A 42 17.17 1.14 6.87
C LEU A 42 17.08 2.46 7.66
N LEU A 43 16.08 2.64 8.53
CA LEU A 43 16.04 3.79 9.45
C LEU A 43 17.16 3.80 10.51
N ASN A 44 17.85 2.68 10.71
CA ASN A 44 18.94 2.58 11.67
C ASN A 44 20.26 3.18 11.16
N ASP A 45 20.41 3.35 9.86
CA ASP A 45 21.61 3.94 9.27
C ASP A 45 21.34 5.36 8.76
N PRO A 46 22.18 6.36 9.08
CA PRO A 46 21.96 7.75 8.68
C PRO A 46 21.89 7.98 7.16
N ARG A 47 22.68 7.24 6.36
CA ARG A 47 22.72 7.38 4.89
C ARG A 47 21.42 6.88 4.25
N SER A 48 20.98 5.72 4.63
CA SER A 48 19.73 5.15 4.10
C SER A 48 18.49 5.86 4.64
N LYS A 49 18.51 6.33 5.90
CA LYS A 49 17.46 7.21 6.44
C LYS A 49 17.37 8.52 5.66
N ALA A 50 18.49 9.10 5.22
CA ALA A 50 18.48 10.30 4.37
C ALA A 50 17.85 10.00 3.00
N ALA A 51 18.12 8.83 2.40
CA ALA A 51 17.49 8.41 1.15
C ALA A 51 15.98 8.20 1.30
N LEU A 52 15.53 7.58 2.38
CA LEU A 52 14.10 7.43 2.68
C LEU A 52 13.41 8.80 2.85
N ARG A 53 14.06 9.74 3.53
CA ARG A 53 13.56 11.12 3.67
C ARG A 53 13.44 11.81 2.31
N GLU A 54 14.45 11.66 1.44
CA GLU A 54 14.41 12.19 0.08
C GLU A 54 13.23 11.60 -0.69
N TYR A 55 13.06 10.27 -0.65
CA TYR A 55 12.01 9.54 -1.33
C TYR A 55 10.60 10.05 -0.93
N TYR A 56 10.27 9.99 0.35
CA TYR A 56 8.93 10.41 0.81
C TYR A 56 8.68 11.92 0.66
N THR A 57 9.72 12.75 0.80
CA THR A 57 9.59 14.20 0.54
C THR A 57 9.30 14.48 -0.94
N ALA A 58 9.89 13.71 -1.87
CA ALA A 58 9.61 13.87 -3.30
C ALA A 58 8.13 13.60 -3.62
N PHE A 59 7.55 12.54 -3.08
CA PHE A 59 6.11 12.26 -3.24
C PHE A 59 5.22 13.32 -2.59
N ALA A 60 5.55 13.76 -1.39
CA ALA A 60 4.81 14.84 -0.73
C ALA A 60 4.83 16.13 -1.55
N ASN A 61 5.98 16.47 -2.17
CA ASN A 61 6.09 17.61 -3.09
C ASN A 61 5.19 17.45 -4.33
N VAL A 62 5.05 16.21 -4.87
CA VAL A 62 4.11 15.92 -5.95
C VAL A 62 2.68 16.24 -5.52
N ALA A 63 2.26 15.78 -4.33
CA ALA A 63 0.92 16.06 -3.82
C ALA A 63 0.67 17.55 -3.62
N VAL A 64 1.63 18.28 -3.04
CA VAL A 64 1.55 19.75 -2.88
C VAL A 64 1.42 20.44 -4.24
N LYS A 65 2.26 20.07 -5.22
CA LYS A 65 2.27 20.63 -6.58
C LYS A 65 0.95 20.42 -7.31
N LEU A 66 0.29 19.29 -7.06
CA LEU A 66 -0.96 18.90 -7.72
C LEU A 66 -2.21 19.31 -6.92
N GLY A 67 -2.07 19.78 -5.69
CA GLY A 67 -3.19 20.15 -4.82
C GLY A 67 -4.00 18.92 -4.36
N THR A 68 -3.37 17.74 -4.23
CA THR A 68 -4.03 16.50 -3.81
C THR A 68 -3.70 16.17 -2.35
N ALA A 69 -4.47 15.27 -1.75
CA ALA A 69 -4.05 14.61 -0.50
C ALA A 69 -3.00 13.53 -0.80
N PHE A 70 -2.23 13.16 0.23
CA PHE A 70 -1.22 12.11 0.15
C PHE A 70 -1.33 11.12 1.31
N ILE A 71 -1.28 9.84 0.98
CA ILE A 71 -1.23 8.74 1.93
C ILE A 71 0.22 8.26 2.01
N PHE A 72 0.87 8.48 3.15
CA PHE A 72 2.17 7.89 3.45
C PHE A 72 1.97 6.44 3.86
N ASP A 73 2.59 5.53 3.14
CA ASP A 73 2.38 4.09 3.27
C ASP A 73 3.72 3.32 3.13
N SER A 74 3.69 2.06 2.85
CA SER A 74 4.76 1.15 2.43
C SER A 74 5.87 0.83 3.44
N LEU A 75 6.48 1.80 4.13
CA LEU A 75 7.71 1.60 4.92
C LEU A 75 7.61 0.48 5.98
N THR A 76 6.42 0.26 6.54
CA THR A 76 6.18 -0.76 7.57
C THR A 76 5.71 -2.11 7.03
N TYR A 77 5.74 -2.31 5.70
CA TYR A 77 5.25 -3.51 5.01
C TYR A 77 5.75 -4.84 5.62
N ARG A 78 7.04 -4.90 5.98
CA ARG A 78 7.64 -6.07 6.66
C ARG A 78 8.04 -5.80 8.12
N ALA A 79 7.48 -4.79 8.75
CA ALA A 79 7.73 -4.47 10.16
C ALA A 79 6.81 -5.26 11.11
N SER A 80 6.54 -6.52 10.78
CA SER A 80 5.76 -7.45 11.59
C SER A 80 6.67 -8.40 12.38
N ARG A 81 6.10 -9.09 13.35
CA ARG A 81 6.81 -9.93 14.35
C ARG A 81 7.79 -10.92 13.74
N ASP A 82 7.37 -11.71 12.74
CA ASP A 82 8.20 -12.78 12.19
C ASP A 82 9.40 -12.20 11.41
N TRP A 83 9.16 -11.15 10.59
CA TRP A 83 10.21 -10.44 9.86
C TRP A 83 11.15 -9.67 10.79
N GLY A 84 10.60 -9.03 11.82
CA GLY A 84 11.39 -8.36 12.84
C GLY A 84 12.32 -9.31 13.58
N ALA A 85 11.83 -10.49 13.93
CA ALA A 85 12.64 -11.51 14.61
C ALA A 85 13.84 -12.00 13.77
N LEU A 86 13.65 -12.18 12.45
CA LEU A 86 14.74 -12.51 11.52
C LEU A 86 15.82 -11.42 11.46
N LEU A 87 15.44 -10.17 11.69
CA LEU A 87 16.34 -9.02 11.74
C LEU A 87 16.86 -8.70 13.15
N GLY A 88 16.56 -9.54 14.14
CA GLY A 88 17.05 -9.40 15.51
C GLY A 88 16.26 -8.40 16.37
N TYR A 89 15.07 -7.98 15.97
CA TYR A 89 14.22 -7.11 16.78
C TYR A 89 13.43 -7.90 17.82
N SER A 90 13.37 -7.37 19.03
CA SER A 90 12.35 -7.74 20.02
C SER A 90 11.02 -7.09 19.68
N THR A 91 9.92 -7.56 20.27
CA THR A 91 8.59 -6.94 20.15
C THR A 91 8.65 -5.44 20.45
N GLN A 92 9.33 -5.05 21.52
CA GLN A 92 9.45 -3.64 21.92
C GLN A 92 10.24 -2.83 20.89
N SER A 93 11.43 -3.28 20.49
CA SER A 93 12.26 -2.54 19.52
C SER A 93 11.61 -2.49 18.14
N LEU A 94 10.81 -3.48 17.75
CA LEU A 94 10.04 -3.48 16.53
C LEU A 94 8.89 -2.45 16.60
N ALA A 95 8.19 -2.37 17.72
CA ALA A 95 7.18 -1.33 17.93
C ALA A 95 7.79 0.07 17.84
N GLU A 96 8.97 0.30 18.45
CA GLU A 96 9.71 1.56 18.33
C GLU A 96 10.07 1.88 16.86
N MET A 97 10.44 0.88 16.07
CA MET A 97 10.71 1.07 14.63
C MET A 97 9.47 1.46 13.85
N ASN A 98 8.31 0.83 14.12
CA ASN A 98 7.05 1.24 13.52
C ASN A 98 6.69 2.71 13.86
N HIS A 99 6.92 3.15 15.10
CA HIS A 99 6.76 4.55 15.49
C HIS A 99 7.70 5.49 14.71
N LYS A 100 8.99 5.13 14.57
CA LYS A 100 9.98 5.92 13.81
C LYS A 100 9.61 6.06 12.33
N CYS A 101 8.97 5.06 11.72
CA CYS A 101 8.45 5.16 10.37
C CYS A 101 7.42 6.29 10.25
N PHE A 102 6.49 6.39 11.19
CA PHE A 102 5.46 7.43 11.17
C PHE A 102 6.01 8.82 11.52
N GLU A 103 7.04 8.89 12.35
CA GLU A 103 7.76 10.15 12.59
C GLU A 103 8.39 10.66 11.30
N LEU A 104 9.04 9.76 10.52
CA LEU A 104 9.61 10.10 9.22
C LEU A 104 8.54 10.63 8.25
N TYR A 105 7.37 9.99 8.18
CA TYR A 105 6.28 10.44 7.32
C TYR A 105 5.83 11.86 7.65
N ARG A 106 5.60 12.15 8.94
CA ARG A 106 5.21 13.48 9.41
C ARG A 106 6.30 14.52 9.17
N GLU A 107 7.57 14.15 9.34
CA GLU A 107 8.72 14.99 9.02
C GLU A 107 8.74 15.34 7.52
N CYS A 108 8.53 14.36 6.64
CA CYS A 108 8.51 14.56 5.18
C CYS A 108 7.32 15.41 4.74
N ALA A 109 6.13 15.20 5.30
CA ALA A 109 4.96 16.01 5.02
C ALA A 109 5.18 17.48 5.41
N ALA A 110 5.69 17.71 6.62
CA ALA A 110 5.99 19.06 7.10
C ALA A 110 7.07 19.74 6.25
N LYS A 111 8.12 19.02 5.86
CA LYS A 111 9.20 19.53 5.01
C LYS A 111 8.71 19.94 3.62
N ALA A 112 7.76 19.20 3.06
CA ALA A 112 7.14 19.52 1.78
C ALA A 112 6.09 20.63 1.87
N GLY A 113 5.66 21.02 3.08
CA GLY A 113 4.56 21.96 3.28
C GLY A 113 3.18 21.38 2.97
N LEU A 114 3.04 20.04 3.04
CA LEU A 114 1.75 19.38 2.87
C LEU A 114 0.88 19.65 4.10
N ALA A 115 -0.34 20.17 3.88
CA ALA A 115 -1.26 20.50 4.94
C ALA A 115 -1.70 19.27 5.73
N ALA A 116 -1.96 19.42 7.03
CA ALA A 116 -2.30 18.31 7.93
C ALA A 116 -3.59 17.59 7.49
N GLU A 117 -4.58 18.33 6.99
CA GLU A 117 -5.84 17.80 6.46
C GLU A 117 -5.68 16.99 5.16
N ASN A 118 -4.55 17.17 4.46
CA ASN A 118 -4.20 16.45 3.23
C ASN A 118 -3.14 15.36 3.50
N THR A 119 -2.75 15.14 4.75
CA THR A 119 -1.72 14.18 5.16
C THR A 119 -2.36 13.00 5.87
N VAL A 120 -2.41 11.85 5.20
CA VAL A 120 -2.86 10.58 5.80
C VAL A 120 -1.64 9.73 6.11
N VAL A 121 -1.54 9.27 7.36
CA VAL A 121 -0.50 8.32 7.80
C VAL A 121 -1.11 6.94 7.90
N SER A 122 -0.67 6.05 7.02
CA SER A 122 -1.12 4.66 6.96
C SER A 122 -0.10 3.72 7.60
N GLY A 123 -0.59 2.80 8.42
CA GLY A 123 0.19 1.63 8.84
C GLY A 123 0.12 0.55 7.78
N CYS A 124 1.23 0.30 7.08
CA CYS A 124 1.27 -0.71 6.05
C CYS A 124 1.53 -2.10 6.63
N ILE A 125 0.69 -3.05 6.27
CA ILE A 125 0.81 -4.47 6.60
C ILE A 125 1.11 -5.25 5.34
N GLY A 126 2.18 -6.06 5.35
CA GLY A 126 2.39 -7.13 4.38
C GLY A 126 1.79 -8.45 4.86
N PRO A 127 1.66 -9.45 3.99
CA PRO A 127 1.17 -10.76 4.37
C PRO A 127 2.10 -11.47 5.37
N LYS A 128 1.52 -12.38 6.15
CA LYS A 128 2.29 -13.31 6.97
C LYS A 128 3.03 -14.29 6.08
N GLY A 129 4.33 -14.07 5.94
CA GLY A 129 5.19 -14.83 5.04
C GLY A 129 5.39 -14.13 3.69
N ASP A 130 5.54 -14.91 2.65
CA ASP A 130 5.84 -14.44 1.30
C ASP A 130 4.55 -14.14 0.51
N ALA A 131 4.43 -12.92 -0.02
CA ALA A 131 3.27 -12.51 -0.83
C ALA A 131 3.04 -13.39 -2.08
N TYR A 132 4.09 -14.06 -2.56
CA TYR A 132 4.05 -14.91 -3.75
C TYR A 132 3.99 -16.41 -3.43
N LYS A 133 3.73 -16.75 -2.17
CA LYS A 133 3.49 -18.13 -1.72
C LYS A 133 2.18 -18.21 -0.95
N THR A 134 1.36 -19.21 -1.28
CA THR A 134 0.13 -19.45 -0.54
C THR A 134 0.45 -20.12 0.80
N ASN A 135 -0.05 -19.55 1.89
CA ASN A 135 -0.02 -20.17 3.21
C ASN A 135 -1.39 -20.83 3.47
N GLN A 136 -1.50 -22.11 3.11
CA GLN A 136 -2.78 -22.84 3.21
C GLN A 136 -3.25 -23.06 4.65
N ASP A 137 -2.32 -23.03 5.62
CA ASP A 137 -2.64 -23.23 7.05
C ASP A 137 -3.06 -21.93 7.75
N LEU A 138 -3.02 -20.79 7.04
CA LEU A 138 -3.36 -19.50 7.61
C LEU A 138 -4.88 -19.29 7.66
N THR A 139 -5.48 -19.60 8.81
CA THR A 139 -6.88 -19.29 9.08
C THR A 139 -7.08 -17.82 9.41
N ALA A 140 -8.33 -17.34 9.33
CA ALA A 140 -8.66 -15.95 9.69
C ALA A 140 -8.35 -15.64 11.16
N GLU A 141 -8.51 -16.61 12.06
CA GLU A 141 -8.20 -16.48 13.48
C GLU A 141 -6.69 -16.35 13.73
N ILE A 142 -5.88 -17.18 13.04
CA ILE A 142 -4.41 -17.11 13.12
C ILE A 142 -3.93 -15.77 12.55
N ALA A 143 -4.46 -15.34 11.39
CA ALA A 143 -4.12 -14.07 10.78
C ALA A 143 -4.49 -12.88 11.68
N LYS A 144 -5.70 -12.90 12.28
CA LYS A 144 -6.13 -11.90 13.24
C LYS A 144 -5.16 -11.78 14.42
N ALA A 145 -4.85 -12.89 15.07
CA ALA A 145 -3.93 -12.91 16.22
C ALA A 145 -2.51 -12.47 15.83
N TYR A 146 -2.08 -12.76 14.60
CA TYR A 146 -0.77 -12.36 14.09
C TYR A 146 -0.66 -10.86 13.85
N HIS A 147 -1.64 -10.28 13.16
CA HIS A 147 -1.58 -8.88 12.74
C HIS A 147 -2.05 -7.89 13.83
N ALA A 148 -2.78 -8.35 14.83
CA ALA A 148 -3.28 -7.49 15.92
C ALA A 148 -2.16 -6.71 16.60
N GLU A 149 -1.01 -7.33 16.87
CA GLU A 149 0.14 -6.70 17.53
C GLU A 149 0.66 -5.47 16.74
N GLN A 150 0.81 -5.62 15.41
CA GLN A 150 1.27 -4.52 14.56
C GLN A 150 0.19 -3.44 14.41
N ILE A 151 -1.09 -3.83 14.30
CA ILE A 151 -2.23 -2.91 14.22
C ILE A 151 -2.35 -2.07 15.49
N ASP A 152 -2.24 -2.68 16.66
CA ASP A 152 -2.26 -1.97 17.94
C ASP A 152 -1.10 -0.98 18.05
N THR A 153 0.08 -1.37 17.58
CA THR A 153 1.24 -0.48 17.49
C THR A 153 0.97 0.72 16.59
N PHE A 154 0.37 0.50 15.42
CA PHE A 154 0.00 1.58 14.49
C PHE A 154 -0.99 2.55 15.11
N LYS A 155 -2.03 2.02 15.76
CA LYS A 155 -3.01 2.87 16.46
C LYS A 155 -2.36 3.69 17.57
N ALA A 156 -1.51 3.08 18.38
CA ALA A 156 -0.77 3.77 19.44
C ALA A 156 0.17 4.84 18.88
N ALA A 157 0.78 4.61 17.71
CA ALA A 157 1.62 5.58 16.99
C ALA A 157 0.82 6.69 16.28
N GLY A 158 -0.51 6.62 16.30
CA GLY A 158 -1.40 7.61 15.71
C GLY A 158 -1.49 7.50 14.19
N ALA A 159 -1.58 6.28 13.65
CA ALA A 159 -2.00 6.06 12.26
C ALA A 159 -3.45 6.51 12.08
N ASP A 160 -3.77 7.00 10.89
CA ASP A 160 -5.13 7.37 10.50
C ASP A 160 -5.90 6.18 9.94
N ILE A 161 -5.18 5.25 9.31
CA ILE A 161 -5.72 4.07 8.64
C ILE A 161 -4.66 2.96 8.62
N VAL A 162 -5.09 1.73 8.45
CA VAL A 162 -4.23 0.57 8.20
C VAL A 162 -4.44 0.10 6.76
N THR A 163 -3.38 -0.11 6.01
CA THR A 163 -3.46 -0.66 4.65
C THR A 163 -2.71 -1.98 4.57
N ALA A 164 -3.44 -3.05 4.30
CA ALA A 164 -2.84 -4.36 4.05
C ALA A 164 -2.59 -4.52 2.55
N LEU A 165 -1.32 -4.60 2.15
CA LEU A 165 -0.89 -4.67 0.76
C LEU A 165 -0.52 -6.11 0.35
N THR A 166 -0.72 -6.41 -0.94
CA THR A 166 -0.26 -7.63 -1.60
C THR A 166 -0.85 -8.90 -0.97
N LEU A 167 -2.10 -8.81 -0.48
CA LEU A 167 -2.78 -9.99 0.04
C LEU A 167 -3.19 -10.92 -1.11
N ASN A 168 -2.98 -12.20 -0.89
CA ASN A 168 -3.24 -13.25 -1.88
C ASN A 168 -4.24 -14.31 -1.39
N THR A 169 -4.79 -14.13 -0.18
CA THR A 169 -5.80 -15.02 0.43
C THR A 169 -6.89 -14.23 1.14
N THR A 170 -8.11 -14.73 1.08
CA THR A 170 -9.27 -14.15 1.77
C THR A 170 -9.21 -14.36 3.28
N SER A 171 -8.66 -15.48 3.75
CA SER A 171 -8.52 -15.77 5.18
C SER A 171 -7.67 -14.72 5.89
N GLU A 172 -6.55 -14.31 5.28
CA GLU A 172 -5.70 -13.27 5.85
C GLU A 172 -6.39 -11.91 5.86
N ALA A 173 -7.05 -11.56 4.76
CA ALA A 173 -7.84 -10.33 4.66
C ALA A 173 -8.94 -10.22 5.74
N ILE A 174 -9.66 -11.31 5.99
CA ILE A 174 -10.67 -11.41 7.06
C ILE A 174 -10.03 -11.20 8.43
N GLY A 175 -8.88 -11.84 8.68
CA GLY A 175 -8.15 -11.71 9.95
C GLY A 175 -7.74 -10.27 10.23
N ILE A 176 -7.14 -9.60 9.25
CA ILE A 176 -6.71 -8.19 9.35
C ILE A 176 -7.91 -7.27 9.54
N ALA A 177 -8.97 -7.45 8.76
CA ALA A 177 -10.19 -6.64 8.87
C ALA A 177 -10.81 -6.73 10.27
N ARG A 178 -10.89 -7.95 10.86
CA ARG A 178 -11.38 -8.17 12.23
C ARG A 178 -10.47 -7.53 13.27
N ALA A 179 -9.14 -7.70 13.14
CA ALA A 179 -8.18 -7.11 14.08
C ALA A 179 -8.26 -5.57 14.06
N SER A 180 -8.36 -4.97 12.88
CA SER A 180 -8.50 -3.51 12.74
C SER A 180 -9.81 -2.98 13.31
N ALA A 181 -10.93 -3.70 13.09
CA ALA A 181 -12.22 -3.34 13.65
C ALA A 181 -12.22 -3.41 15.18
N GLU A 182 -11.61 -4.44 15.80
CA GLU A 182 -11.45 -4.55 17.24
C GLU A 182 -10.55 -3.47 17.82
N ALA A 183 -9.46 -3.14 17.11
CA ALA A 183 -8.62 -2.02 17.49
C ALA A 183 -9.31 -0.65 17.31
N GLY A 184 -10.41 -0.58 16.56
CA GLY A 184 -11.11 0.67 16.26
C GLY A 184 -10.30 1.61 15.37
N ILE A 185 -9.64 1.06 14.33
CA ILE A 185 -8.94 1.80 13.29
C ILE A 185 -9.44 1.34 11.92
N PRO A 186 -9.78 2.26 10.98
CA PRO A 186 -10.19 1.89 9.63
C PRO A 186 -9.12 1.05 8.94
N SER A 187 -9.54 0.06 8.15
CA SER A 187 -8.62 -0.76 7.35
C SER A 187 -8.93 -0.74 5.87
N VAL A 188 -7.88 -0.88 5.08
CA VAL A 188 -7.91 -1.07 3.64
C VAL A 188 -7.31 -2.43 3.32
N ILE A 189 -8.00 -3.19 2.48
CA ILE A 189 -7.53 -4.47 1.99
C ILE A 189 -7.13 -4.32 0.53
N SER A 190 -5.86 -4.58 0.23
CA SER A 190 -5.33 -4.54 -1.13
C SER A 190 -4.93 -5.94 -1.58
N PHE A 191 -5.62 -6.42 -2.60
CA PHE A 191 -5.32 -7.71 -3.19
C PHE A 191 -4.31 -7.59 -4.33
N THR A 192 -3.45 -8.61 -4.47
CA THR A 192 -2.70 -8.85 -5.69
C THR A 192 -3.36 -9.99 -6.46
N ILE A 193 -3.38 -9.86 -7.79
CA ILE A 193 -3.92 -10.91 -8.66
C ILE A 193 -2.87 -11.39 -9.65
N GLU A 194 -2.99 -12.64 -10.03
CA GLU A 194 -2.15 -13.28 -11.03
C GLU A 194 -2.65 -12.99 -12.46
N LYS A 195 -1.91 -13.42 -13.47
CA LYS A 195 -2.29 -13.23 -14.89
C LYS A 195 -3.61 -13.91 -15.29
N ASP A 196 -4.03 -14.93 -14.56
CA ASP A 196 -5.34 -15.57 -14.72
C ASP A 196 -6.50 -14.77 -14.08
N ARG A 197 -6.22 -13.58 -13.53
CA ARG A 197 -7.15 -12.64 -12.91
C ARG A 197 -7.76 -13.14 -11.59
N LYS A 198 -7.07 -14.02 -10.91
CA LYS A 198 -7.46 -14.56 -9.62
C LYS A 198 -6.43 -14.23 -8.56
N LEU A 199 -6.84 -14.28 -7.30
CA LEU A 199 -5.92 -14.39 -6.20
C LEU A 199 -5.18 -15.73 -6.29
N ARG A 200 -3.99 -15.80 -5.73
CA ARG A 200 -3.22 -17.07 -5.69
C ARG A 200 -3.95 -18.19 -4.95
N SER A 201 -4.85 -17.88 -4.05
CA SER A 201 -5.76 -18.84 -3.40
C SER A 201 -6.90 -19.34 -4.31
N GLY A 202 -7.07 -18.76 -5.49
CA GLY A 202 -7.99 -19.22 -6.56
C GLY A 202 -9.27 -18.41 -6.71
N GLU A 203 -9.61 -17.53 -5.78
CA GLU A 203 -10.80 -16.69 -5.87
C GLU A 203 -10.62 -15.55 -6.88
N THR A 204 -11.71 -15.14 -7.52
CA THR A 204 -11.77 -13.88 -8.26
C THR A 204 -11.84 -12.69 -7.28
N LEU A 205 -11.49 -11.47 -7.74
CA LEU A 205 -11.66 -10.26 -6.93
C LEU A 205 -13.07 -10.11 -6.37
N LYS A 206 -14.09 -10.38 -7.19
CA LYS A 206 -15.50 -10.37 -6.75
C LYS A 206 -15.72 -11.30 -5.56
N GLN A 207 -15.35 -12.57 -5.73
CA GLN A 207 -15.51 -13.58 -4.68
C GLN A 207 -14.77 -13.19 -3.40
N ALA A 208 -13.54 -12.68 -3.54
CA ALA A 208 -12.74 -12.28 -2.39
C ALA A 208 -13.36 -11.10 -1.63
N ILE A 209 -13.76 -10.04 -2.33
CA ILE A 209 -14.39 -8.86 -1.72
C ILE A 209 -15.73 -9.22 -1.06
N GLU A 210 -16.60 -9.92 -1.78
CA GLU A 210 -17.92 -10.32 -1.25
C GLU A 210 -17.78 -11.24 -0.03
N LEU A 211 -16.81 -12.17 -0.02
CA LEU A 211 -16.55 -13.04 1.12
C LEU A 211 -16.02 -12.27 2.34
N VAL A 212 -15.06 -11.37 2.15
CA VAL A 212 -14.52 -10.56 3.25
C VAL A 212 -15.63 -9.67 3.81
N ASP A 213 -16.38 -8.97 2.97
CA ASP A 213 -17.48 -8.10 3.41
C ASP A 213 -18.55 -8.88 4.17
N ALA A 214 -19.02 -10.01 3.64
CA ALA A 214 -20.02 -10.84 4.29
C ALA A 214 -19.55 -11.39 5.65
N THR A 215 -18.26 -11.77 5.75
CA THR A 215 -17.69 -12.42 6.94
C THR A 215 -17.32 -11.42 8.04
N THR A 216 -17.11 -10.14 7.67
CA THR A 216 -16.64 -9.08 8.58
C THR A 216 -17.67 -7.95 8.77
N SER A 217 -18.92 -8.13 8.27
CA SER A 217 -19.95 -7.08 8.29
C SER A 217 -19.48 -5.77 7.64
N ASN A 218 -18.81 -5.87 6.50
CA ASN A 218 -18.22 -4.76 5.72
C ASN A 218 -17.19 -3.95 6.53
N ALA A 219 -16.38 -4.60 7.37
CA ALA A 219 -15.39 -3.91 8.20
C ALA A 219 -14.31 -3.13 7.42
N PRO A 220 -13.78 -3.62 6.26
CA PRO A 220 -12.86 -2.80 5.47
C PRO A 220 -13.52 -1.50 5.00
N ALA A 221 -12.83 -0.37 5.15
CA ALA A 221 -13.30 0.91 4.65
C ALA A 221 -13.44 0.90 3.12
N TYR A 222 -12.46 0.32 2.45
CA TYR A 222 -12.46 0.08 1.00
C TYR A 222 -11.41 -0.98 0.63
N TYR A 223 -11.39 -1.33 -0.66
CA TYR A 223 -10.40 -2.24 -1.24
C TYR A 223 -9.51 -1.54 -2.25
N MET A 224 -8.35 -2.15 -2.51
CA MET A 224 -7.39 -1.73 -3.53
C MET A 224 -6.88 -2.95 -4.31
N ILE A 225 -6.18 -2.67 -5.42
CA ILE A 225 -5.39 -3.64 -6.17
C ILE A 225 -3.96 -3.12 -6.20
N ASN A 226 -2.99 -3.97 -5.86
CA ASN A 226 -1.58 -3.60 -5.95
C ASN A 226 -0.70 -4.75 -6.46
N CYS A 227 0.53 -4.42 -6.84
CA CYS A 227 1.54 -5.35 -7.35
C CYS A 227 1.08 -6.23 -8.54
N SER A 228 0.12 -5.74 -9.31
CA SER A 228 -0.32 -6.27 -10.59
C SER A 228 -0.31 -5.14 -11.61
N HIS A 229 -0.22 -5.42 -12.90
CA HIS A 229 -0.25 -4.39 -13.95
C HIS A 229 -1.67 -4.17 -14.47
N PRO A 230 -2.06 -2.96 -14.95
CA PRO A 230 -3.40 -2.69 -15.46
C PRO A 230 -3.88 -3.64 -16.55
N VAL A 231 -2.99 -4.16 -17.42
CA VAL A 231 -3.34 -5.15 -18.45
C VAL A 231 -3.84 -6.47 -17.85
N ASP A 232 -3.40 -6.81 -16.63
CA ASP A 232 -3.80 -8.05 -15.95
C ASP A 232 -5.12 -7.85 -15.20
N PHE A 233 -5.24 -6.78 -14.39
CA PHE A 233 -6.41 -6.59 -13.54
C PHE A 233 -7.54 -5.78 -14.20
N GLY A 234 -7.26 -4.91 -15.18
CA GLY A 234 -8.28 -4.12 -15.84
C GLY A 234 -9.47 -4.96 -16.35
N PRO A 235 -9.23 -6.06 -17.07
CA PRO A 235 -10.30 -6.94 -17.50
C PRO A 235 -11.04 -7.70 -16.38
N ALA A 236 -10.49 -7.74 -15.14
CA ALA A 236 -11.15 -8.34 -13.99
C ALA A 236 -12.12 -7.38 -13.30
N LEU A 237 -12.00 -6.08 -13.59
CA LEU A 237 -12.90 -5.05 -13.08
C LEU A 237 -14.20 -5.06 -13.89
N ALA A 238 -15.29 -5.41 -13.23
CA ALA A 238 -16.62 -5.43 -13.83
C ALA A 238 -17.41 -4.18 -13.43
N SER A 239 -18.34 -3.75 -14.28
CA SER A 239 -19.28 -2.66 -13.96
C SER A 239 -20.43 -3.15 -13.05
N GLU A 240 -20.07 -3.84 -11.97
CA GLU A 240 -20.99 -4.40 -10.97
C GLU A 240 -20.83 -3.68 -9.62
N PRO A 241 -21.84 -3.70 -8.74
CA PRO A 241 -21.82 -2.98 -7.46
C PRO A 241 -20.64 -3.29 -6.54
N TRP A 242 -20.13 -4.54 -6.55
CA TRP A 242 -18.97 -4.93 -5.76
C TRP A 242 -17.70 -4.14 -6.13
N ALA A 243 -17.54 -3.78 -7.42
CA ALA A 243 -16.38 -3.02 -7.89
C ALA A 243 -16.35 -1.60 -7.30
N ASN A 244 -17.47 -1.04 -6.86
CA ASN A 244 -17.52 0.25 -6.16
C ASN A 244 -16.83 0.20 -4.78
N ARG A 245 -16.55 -0.99 -4.26
CA ARG A 245 -15.76 -1.17 -3.05
C ARG A 245 -14.28 -0.93 -3.29
N ILE A 246 -13.81 -1.02 -4.56
CA ILE A 246 -12.42 -0.76 -4.93
C ILE A 246 -12.27 0.75 -5.13
N ARG A 247 -11.43 1.37 -4.32
CA ARG A 247 -11.14 2.80 -4.40
C ARG A 247 -9.71 3.12 -4.79
N GLY A 248 -8.83 2.13 -4.85
CA GLY A 248 -7.43 2.42 -5.09
C GLY A 248 -6.70 1.43 -5.99
N LEU A 249 -5.69 1.98 -6.66
CA LEU A 249 -4.77 1.25 -7.54
C LEU A 249 -3.33 1.61 -7.21
N ARG A 250 -2.48 0.58 -7.09
CA ARG A 250 -1.03 0.70 -6.95
C ARG A 250 -0.34 -0.31 -7.85
N ALA A 251 -0.34 -0.04 -9.17
CA ALA A 251 0.17 -0.97 -10.15
C ALA A 251 1.70 -1.04 -10.19
N ASN A 252 2.23 -2.18 -10.65
CA ASN A 252 3.61 -2.29 -11.07
C ASN A 252 3.86 -1.43 -12.33
N ALA A 253 5.10 -0.97 -12.50
CA ALA A 253 5.51 -0.24 -13.70
C ALA A 253 5.53 -1.14 -14.94
N SER A 254 5.86 -2.40 -14.77
CA SER A 254 6.01 -3.40 -15.84
C SER A 254 4.90 -4.43 -15.81
N SER A 255 4.48 -4.90 -16.99
CA SER A 255 3.54 -6.00 -17.18
C SER A 255 4.21 -7.39 -17.12
N LEU A 256 5.52 -7.47 -16.93
CA LEU A 256 6.23 -8.74 -16.73
C LEU A 256 5.81 -9.39 -15.40
N ASP A 257 5.78 -10.72 -15.39
CA ASP A 257 5.51 -11.47 -14.16
C ASP A 257 6.66 -11.31 -13.14
N HIS A 258 6.32 -11.53 -11.87
CA HIS A 258 7.26 -11.37 -10.76
C HIS A 258 8.52 -12.24 -10.91
N GLY A 259 8.38 -13.49 -11.36
CA GLY A 259 9.51 -14.40 -11.55
C GLY A 259 10.49 -13.88 -12.60
N THR A 260 9.97 -13.37 -13.73
CA THR A 260 10.76 -12.74 -14.78
C THR A 260 11.46 -11.48 -14.25
N LEU A 261 10.74 -10.59 -13.56
CA LEU A 261 11.31 -9.37 -12.99
C LEU A 261 12.47 -9.64 -12.02
N CYS A 262 12.37 -10.67 -11.19
CA CYS A 262 13.43 -11.06 -10.27
C CYS A 262 14.70 -11.55 -10.97
N GLN A 263 14.60 -12.04 -12.22
CA GLN A 263 15.72 -12.57 -13.00
C GLN A 263 16.45 -11.51 -13.83
N LEU A 264 15.84 -10.33 -14.04
CA LEU A 264 16.41 -9.30 -14.91
C LEU A 264 17.70 -8.67 -14.37
N GLY A 265 17.92 -8.68 -13.05
CA GLY A 265 19.07 -8.05 -12.42
C GLY A 265 19.11 -6.51 -12.51
N HIS A 266 18.08 -5.88 -13.08
CA HIS A 266 17.91 -4.43 -13.15
C HIS A 266 16.43 -4.06 -12.92
N LEU A 267 16.17 -2.78 -12.66
CA LEU A 267 14.81 -2.29 -12.48
C LEU A 267 14.13 -2.10 -13.84
N GLU A 268 12.94 -2.71 -14.00
CA GLU A 268 12.08 -2.48 -15.14
C GLU A 268 11.06 -1.39 -14.76
N GLU A 269 11.19 -0.21 -15.38
CA GLU A 269 10.39 0.98 -15.05
C GLU A 269 9.17 1.16 -15.98
N GLY A 270 9.01 0.29 -16.97
CA GLY A 270 7.92 0.36 -17.92
C GLY A 270 7.80 1.71 -18.66
N ASN A 271 6.59 2.00 -19.11
CA ASN A 271 6.25 3.29 -19.72
C ASN A 271 5.30 4.08 -18.81
N SER A 272 5.82 5.10 -18.14
CA SER A 272 5.05 5.89 -17.16
C SER A 272 3.91 6.71 -17.79
N ASP A 273 3.99 7.09 -19.09
CA ASP A 273 2.90 7.80 -19.77
C ASP A 273 1.78 6.83 -20.13
N GLU A 274 2.11 5.63 -20.58
CA GLU A 274 1.14 4.57 -20.85
C GLU A 274 0.43 4.15 -19.56
N LEU A 275 1.19 3.95 -18.47
CA LEU A 275 0.61 3.64 -17.16
C LEU A 275 -0.37 4.72 -16.69
N ALA A 276 -0.01 5.99 -16.86
CA ALA A 276 -0.90 7.11 -16.52
C ALA A 276 -2.19 7.11 -17.36
N SER A 277 -2.10 6.84 -18.68
CA SER A 277 -3.27 6.71 -19.54
C SER A 277 -4.19 5.57 -19.09
N GLN A 278 -3.63 4.42 -18.76
CA GLN A 278 -4.41 3.27 -18.27
C GLN A 278 -5.15 3.58 -16.95
N TYR A 279 -4.55 4.38 -16.06
CA TYR A 279 -5.22 4.83 -14.83
C TYR A 279 -6.41 5.76 -15.12
N VAL A 280 -6.28 6.64 -16.12
CA VAL A 280 -7.38 7.50 -16.55
C VAL A 280 -8.55 6.66 -17.10
N ASP A 281 -8.24 5.69 -17.97
CA ASP A 281 -9.26 4.82 -18.57
C ASP A 281 -10.01 4.01 -17.50
N ILE A 282 -9.27 3.44 -16.53
CA ILE A 282 -9.87 2.69 -15.43
C ILE A 282 -10.73 3.59 -14.56
N ARG A 283 -10.25 4.79 -14.19
CA ARG A 283 -11.04 5.74 -13.39
C ARG A 283 -12.29 6.19 -14.10
N ALA A 284 -12.23 6.41 -15.42
CA ALA A 284 -13.41 6.77 -16.21
C ALA A 284 -14.49 5.68 -16.15
N ALA A 285 -14.10 4.41 -16.17
CA ALA A 285 -15.00 3.27 -16.01
C ALA A 285 -15.45 3.05 -14.54
N HIS A 286 -14.63 3.46 -13.57
CA HIS A 286 -14.84 3.24 -12.13
C HIS A 286 -14.68 4.55 -11.34
N PRO A 287 -15.63 5.49 -11.43
CA PRO A 287 -15.48 6.86 -10.90
C PRO A 287 -15.40 6.95 -9.37
N LYS A 288 -15.66 5.86 -8.65
CA LYS A 288 -15.45 5.79 -7.20
C LYS A 288 -14.00 5.62 -6.79
N MET A 289 -13.12 5.28 -7.75
CA MET A 289 -11.68 5.20 -7.46
C MET A 289 -11.08 6.59 -7.29
N ASN A 290 -10.40 6.78 -6.16
CA ASN A 290 -9.80 8.06 -5.80
C ASN A 290 -8.44 7.94 -5.09
N VAL A 291 -7.88 6.74 -4.96
CA VAL A 291 -6.53 6.49 -4.41
C VAL A 291 -5.62 5.95 -5.49
N PHE A 292 -4.53 6.66 -5.79
CA PHE A 292 -3.65 6.32 -6.88
C PHE A 292 -2.18 6.44 -6.49
N GLY A 293 -1.44 5.38 -6.76
CA GLY A 293 -0.01 5.33 -6.53
C GLY A 293 0.63 4.25 -7.38
N GLY A 294 1.75 3.73 -6.94
CA GLY A 294 2.42 2.65 -7.63
C GLY A 294 2.92 1.55 -6.71
N CYS A 295 3.46 0.50 -7.31
CA CYS A 295 4.14 -0.59 -6.65
C CYS A 295 5.51 -0.80 -7.29
N CYS A 296 5.98 -2.02 -7.44
CA CYS A 296 7.33 -2.30 -7.94
C CYS A 296 7.65 -1.60 -9.26
N GLY A 297 8.84 -1.03 -9.36
CA GLY A 297 9.33 -0.30 -10.52
C GLY A 297 8.88 1.16 -10.63
N THR A 298 7.88 1.59 -9.85
CA THR A 298 7.40 2.97 -9.89
C THR A 298 8.09 3.87 -8.85
N ASP A 299 8.14 5.16 -9.16
CA ASP A 299 8.62 6.21 -8.27
C ASP A 299 7.75 7.49 -8.38
N TYR A 300 8.22 8.58 -7.77
CA TYR A 300 7.50 9.86 -7.76
C TYR A 300 7.27 10.44 -9.17
N VAL A 301 8.08 10.09 -10.18
CA VAL A 301 7.87 10.53 -11.58
C VAL A 301 6.62 9.86 -12.14
N HIS A 302 6.45 8.57 -11.91
CA HIS A 302 5.25 7.82 -12.31
C HIS A 302 4.01 8.38 -11.64
N VAL A 303 4.06 8.60 -10.32
CA VAL A 303 2.91 9.10 -9.55
C VAL A 303 2.57 10.54 -9.93
N GLU A 304 3.56 11.40 -10.25
CA GLU A 304 3.28 12.73 -10.77
C GLU A 304 2.54 12.67 -12.11
N LYS A 305 2.96 11.82 -13.05
CA LYS A 305 2.30 11.66 -14.35
C LYS A 305 0.87 11.13 -14.19
N ILE A 306 0.68 10.12 -13.35
CA ILE A 306 -0.64 9.58 -13.01
C ILE A 306 -1.54 10.71 -12.46
N GLY A 307 -1.08 11.41 -11.44
CA GLY A 307 -1.84 12.50 -10.81
C GLY A 307 -2.21 13.62 -11.80
N ARG A 308 -1.26 14.05 -12.64
CA ARG A 308 -1.53 15.07 -13.69
C ARG A 308 -2.58 14.60 -14.68
N ALA A 309 -2.47 13.38 -15.20
CA ALA A 309 -3.40 12.83 -16.16
C ALA A 309 -4.82 12.70 -15.57
N LEU A 310 -4.93 12.22 -14.34
CA LEU A 310 -6.21 12.09 -13.64
C LEU A 310 -6.88 13.44 -13.36
N LEU A 311 -6.11 14.48 -13.01
CA LEU A 311 -6.64 15.83 -12.79
C LEU A 311 -7.04 16.53 -14.09
N ALA A 312 -6.35 16.24 -15.20
CA ALA A 312 -6.70 16.80 -16.51
C ALA A 312 -7.96 16.14 -17.12
N ALA A 313 -8.31 14.92 -16.69
CA ALA A 313 -9.48 14.17 -17.15
C ALA A 313 -10.71 14.32 -16.22
N ALA A 314 -10.60 15.05 -15.12
CA ALA A 314 -11.68 15.31 -14.16
C ALA A 314 -12.44 16.56 -14.53
#